data_447778ed5f5747aa4aeaf62ca8f91585
#
_entry.id   447778ed5f5747aa4aeaf62ca8f91585
#
_cell.length_a   1.000
_cell.length_b   1.000
_cell.length_c   1.000
_cell.angle_alpha   90.00
_cell.angle_beta   90.00
_cell.angle_gamma   90.00
#
_symmetry.space_group_name_H-M   'P 1'
#
loop_
_entity.id
_entity.type
_entity.pdbx_description
1 polymer ?
#
loop_
_entity_poly.entity_id
_entity_poly.type
_entity_poly.pdbx_seq_one_letter_code
_entity_poly.pdbx_strand_id
1 'polypeptide(L)'
;IILFVGATVLLWWNEGRAVKTDKMLKQAEGQAVHVENVAAMDHSYEGKLIHATAMAETSEHLTDPMNAIDVVAIRLDRNVEYYQWVEHSKTETKDKFGGGQETTTTYTYERKWTDNPIDSDKFNDPKYRGKNTVNEQIEEASQLATDVKFGAFTLPPFLVSQIPGDTPVEVPVKDTTAYKHVTGNTI
;
A
#
# COMPACT_ATOMS: atom_id res chain seq x y z
N ILE A 1 -25.61 -0.81 30.86
CA ILE A 1 -26.87 -0.62 30.09
C ILE A 1 -26.70 0.46 29.03
N ILE A 2 -26.24 1.68 29.36
CA ILE A 2 -26.08 2.80 28.41
C ILE A 2 -25.16 2.45 27.25
N LEU A 3 -24.01 1.81 27.50
CA LEU A 3 -23.08 1.36 26.45
C LEU A 3 -23.71 0.32 25.51
N PHE A 4 -24.51 -0.58 26.05
CA PHE A 4 -25.20 -1.60 25.25
C PHE A 4 -26.23 -0.96 24.31
N VAL A 5 -27.04 -0.03 24.82
CA VAL A 5 -28.02 0.71 24.00
C VAL A 5 -27.31 1.52 22.92
N GLY A 6 -26.22 2.23 23.26
CA GLY A 6 -25.43 2.99 22.30
C GLY A 6 -24.83 2.10 21.21
N ALA A 7 -24.27 0.95 21.57
CA ALA A 7 -23.73 -0.02 20.61
C ALA A 7 -24.82 -0.57 19.68
N THR A 8 -26.00 -0.88 20.20
CA THR A 8 -27.12 -1.37 19.40
C THR A 8 -27.61 -0.34 18.39
N VAL A 9 -27.70 0.94 18.79
CA VAL A 9 -28.06 2.04 17.88
C VAL A 9 -27.02 2.23 16.78
N LEU A 10 -25.73 2.18 17.13
CA LEU A 10 -24.63 2.28 16.15
C LEU A 10 -24.63 1.11 15.17
N LEU A 11 -24.88 -0.12 15.63
CA LEU A 11 -24.99 -1.29 14.77
C LEU A 11 -26.16 -1.14 13.80
N TRP A 12 -27.32 -0.75 14.30
CA TRP A 12 -28.51 -0.55 13.45
C TRP A 12 -28.32 0.56 12.41
N TRP A 13 -27.68 1.65 12.80
CA TRP A 13 -27.34 2.74 11.87
C TRP A 13 -26.35 2.30 10.80
N ASN A 14 -25.29 1.56 11.20
CA ASN A 14 -24.32 1.00 10.28
C ASN A 14 -24.93 -0.01 9.31
N GLU A 15 -25.80 -0.90 9.80
CA GLU A 15 -26.58 -1.84 8.99
C GLU A 15 -27.43 -1.11 7.96
N GLY A 16 -28.18 -0.09 8.38
CA GLY A 16 -29.02 0.71 7.49
C GLY A 16 -28.20 1.41 6.39
N ARG A 17 -26.99 1.87 6.71
CA ARG A 17 -26.06 2.46 5.75
C ARG A 17 -25.56 1.42 4.76
N ALA A 18 -25.16 0.24 5.24
CA ALA A 18 -24.67 -0.86 4.41
C ALA A 18 -25.73 -1.32 3.40
N VAL A 19 -26.96 -1.55 3.87
CA VAL A 19 -28.10 -1.95 3.01
C VAL A 19 -28.42 -0.88 1.96
N LYS A 20 -28.36 0.40 2.32
CA LYS A 20 -28.59 1.49 1.37
C LYS A 20 -27.50 1.53 0.28
N THR A 21 -26.25 1.36 0.68
CA THR A 21 -25.12 1.30 -0.26
C THR A 21 -25.25 0.11 -1.21
N ASP A 22 -25.57 -1.08 -0.69
CA ASP A 22 -25.79 -2.29 -1.50
C ASP A 22 -26.91 -2.11 -2.53
N LYS A 23 -28.04 -1.52 -2.10
CA LYS A 23 -29.16 -1.21 -3.03
C LYS A 23 -28.75 -0.23 -4.13
N MET A 24 -27.99 0.82 -3.78
CA MET A 24 -27.51 1.79 -4.78
C MET A 24 -26.54 1.13 -5.77
N LEU A 25 -25.62 0.27 -5.29
CA LEU A 25 -24.70 -0.46 -6.15
C LEU A 25 -25.43 -1.41 -7.10
N LYS A 26 -26.37 -2.20 -6.61
CA LYS A 26 -27.19 -3.09 -7.45
C LYS A 26 -28.03 -2.32 -8.47
N GLN A 27 -28.56 -1.17 -8.11
CA GLN A 27 -29.30 -0.31 -9.04
C GLN A 27 -28.37 0.26 -10.11
N ALA A 28 -27.17 0.71 -9.74
CA ALA A 28 -26.17 1.21 -10.68
C ALA A 28 -25.69 0.10 -11.63
N GLU A 29 -25.42 -1.10 -11.11
CA GLU A 29 -25.04 -2.27 -11.90
C GLU A 29 -26.14 -2.63 -12.93
N GLY A 30 -27.40 -2.63 -12.51
CA GLY A 30 -28.54 -2.93 -13.39
C GLY A 30 -28.82 -1.84 -14.45
N GLN A 31 -28.27 -0.64 -14.28
CA GLN A 31 -28.41 0.47 -15.25
C GLN A 31 -27.15 0.67 -16.10
N ALA A 32 -26.05 0.03 -15.77
CA ALA A 32 -24.81 0.14 -16.52
C ALA A 32 -24.95 -0.51 -17.91
N VAL A 33 -24.59 0.26 -18.92
CA VAL A 33 -24.55 -0.23 -20.31
C VAL A 33 -23.16 -0.81 -20.57
N HIS A 34 -23.09 -2.06 -20.97
CA HIS A 34 -21.81 -2.67 -21.34
C HIS A 34 -21.34 -2.15 -22.70
N VAL A 35 -20.10 -1.65 -22.73
CA VAL A 35 -19.45 -1.18 -23.94
C VAL A 35 -18.47 -2.26 -24.42
N GLU A 36 -18.79 -2.91 -25.52
CA GLU A 36 -17.96 -3.98 -26.09
C GLU A 36 -16.72 -3.43 -26.83
N ASN A 37 -16.84 -2.26 -27.42
CA ASN A 37 -15.77 -1.66 -28.22
C ASN A 37 -15.41 -0.27 -27.70
N VAL A 38 -14.28 -0.15 -27.05
CA VAL A 38 -13.73 1.13 -26.56
C VAL A 38 -12.79 1.81 -27.56
N ALA A 39 -12.53 1.21 -28.71
CA ALA A 39 -11.59 1.76 -29.72
C ALA A 39 -12.13 3.00 -30.41
N ALA A 40 -13.43 3.27 -30.32
CA ALA A 40 -14.06 4.45 -30.88
C ALA A 40 -15.00 5.10 -29.88
N MET A 41 -15.06 6.42 -29.87
CA MET A 41 -16.08 7.15 -29.10
C MET A 41 -17.46 6.98 -29.75
N ASP A 42 -18.43 6.58 -28.93
CA ASP A 42 -19.84 6.51 -29.34
C ASP A 42 -20.67 7.44 -28.45
N HIS A 43 -21.14 8.53 -29.04
CA HIS A 43 -21.94 9.54 -28.36
C HIS A 43 -23.33 9.03 -27.88
N SER A 44 -23.75 7.84 -28.33
CA SER A 44 -24.98 7.22 -27.80
C SER A 44 -24.91 6.88 -26.30
N TYR A 45 -23.72 6.84 -25.75
CA TYR A 45 -23.49 6.59 -24.32
C TYR A 45 -23.44 7.86 -23.46
N GLU A 46 -23.56 9.05 -24.06
CA GLU A 46 -23.53 10.29 -23.28
C GLU A 46 -24.63 10.31 -22.20
N GLY A 47 -24.23 10.66 -20.98
CA GLY A 47 -25.14 10.71 -19.82
C GLY A 47 -25.54 9.34 -19.25
N LYS A 48 -25.04 8.23 -19.78
CA LYS A 48 -25.27 6.89 -19.27
C LYS A 48 -24.15 6.42 -18.37
N LEU A 49 -24.49 5.57 -17.40
CA LEU A 49 -23.48 4.80 -16.67
C LEU A 49 -23.01 3.67 -17.60
N ILE A 50 -21.72 3.61 -17.86
CA ILE A 50 -21.12 2.58 -18.71
C ILE A 50 -20.19 1.67 -17.90
N HIS A 51 -20.11 0.43 -18.33
CA HIS A 51 -19.11 -0.53 -17.92
C HIS A 51 -18.32 -0.97 -19.16
N ALA A 52 -17.00 -0.81 -19.10
CA ALA A 52 -16.10 -1.19 -20.17
C ALA A 52 -14.87 -1.91 -19.62
N THR A 53 -14.30 -2.81 -20.43
CA THR A 53 -13.05 -3.50 -20.11
C THR A 53 -12.11 -3.41 -21.29
N ALA A 54 -10.90 -2.92 -21.06
CA ALA A 54 -9.84 -2.87 -22.08
C ALA A 54 -8.46 -2.82 -21.41
N MET A 55 -7.42 -2.97 -22.23
CA MET A 55 -6.06 -2.72 -21.79
C MET A 55 -5.83 -1.21 -21.65
N ALA A 56 -5.23 -0.79 -20.53
CA ALA A 56 -4.71 0.55 -20.39
C ALA A 56 -3.28 0.59 -20.93
N GLU A 57 -2.98 1.58 -21.77
CA GLU A 57 -1.70 1.67 -22.48
C GLU A 57 -1.11 3.08 -22.35
N THR A 58 0.21 3.16 -22.35
CA THR A 58 0.97 4.40 -22.43
C THR A 58 2.24 4.18 -23.23
N SER A 59 2.78 5.24 -23.80
CA SER A 59 4.13 5.28 -24.37
C SER A 59 5.08 6.12 -23.52
N GLU A 60 4.62 6.57 -22.36
CA GLU A 60 5.38 7.45 -21.49
C GLU A 60 6.47 6.68 -20.73
N HIS A 61 7.66 7.24 -20.69
CA HIS A 61 8.78 6.69 -19.96
C HIS A 61 8.77 7.21 -18.53
N LEU A 62 8.77 6.28 -17.58
CA LEU A 62 8.97 6.58 -16.16
C LEU A 62 10.40 6.22 -15.77
N THR A 63 11.04 7.07 -14.98
CA THR A 63 12.46 6.90 -14.69
C THR A 63 12.74 6.93 -13.19
N ASP A 64 13.62 6.04 -12.73
CA ASP A 64 14.25 6.14 -11.42
C ASP A 64 15.77 6.31 -11.61
N PRO A 65 16.28 7.56 -11.57
CA PRO A 65 17.69 7.82 -11.79
C PRO A 65 18.62 7.18 -10.74
N MET A 66 18.13 6.99 -9.51
CA MET A 66 18.89 6.36 -8.43
C MET A 66 19.25 4.91 -8.79
N ASN A 67 18.31 4.18 -9.36
CA ASN A 67 18.49 2.78 -9.74
C ASN A 67 18.76 2.60 -11.24
N ALA A 68 18.97 3.70 -11.97
CA ALA A 68 19.18 3.71 -13.42
C ALA A 68 18.05 2.97 -14.20
N ILE A 69 16.83 3.10 -13.74
CA ILE A 69 15.64 2.53 -14.37
C ILE A 69 15.04 3.55 -15.33
N ASP A 70 14.69 3.07 -16.52
CA ASP A 70 13.92 3.77 -17.54
C ASP A 70 12.99 2.73 -18.16
N VAL A 71 11.69 2.88 -17.99
CA VAL A 71 10.70 1.88 -18.40
C VAL A 71 9.43 2.55 -18.89
N VAL A 72 8.85 2.01 -19.96
CA VAL A 72 7.50 2.38 -20.39
C VAL A 72 6.50 1.70 -19.47
N ALA A 73 5.85 2.47 -18.61
CA ALA A 73 4.92 1.96 -17.63
C ALA A 73 3.87 3.01 -17.25
N ILE A 74 2.70 2.55 -16.81
CA ILE A 74 1.64 3.41 -16.28
C ILE A 74 1.98 3.91 -14.89
N ARG A 75 2.68 3.05 -14.11
CA ARG A 75 3.10 3.34 -12.74
C ARG A 75 4.46 2.72 -12.47
N LEU A 76 5.30 3.46 -11.79
CA LEU A 76 6.60 3.00 -11.29
C LEU A 76 6.71 3.35 -9.81
N ASP A 77 6.82 2.33 -8.96
CA ASP A 77 6.98 2.48 -7.52
C ASP A 77 8.35 1.99 -7.08
N ARG A 78 9.00 2.74 -6.22
CA ARG A 78 10.15 2.32 -5.45
C ARG A 78 9.75 2.18 -4.00
N ASN A 79 9.71 0.96 -3.51
CA ASN A 79 9.47 0.64 -2.11
C ASN A 79 10.81 0.48 -1.40
N VAL A 80 10.91 0.99 -0.19
CA VAL A 80 12.11 0.91 0.63
C VAL A 80 11.82 0.09 1.88
N GLU A 81 12.57 -0.97 2.08
CA GLU A 81 12.48 -1.81 3.27
C GLU A 81 13.83 -1.88 3.97
N TYR A 82 13.80 -1.99 5.29
CA TYR A 82 14.95 -2.01 6.16
C TYR A 82 15.10 -3.36 6.82
N TYR A 83 16.19 -4.09 6.56
CA TYR A 83 16.51 -5.32 7.28
C TYR A 83 17.23 -4.97 8.59
N GLN A 84 16.48 -4.89 9.66
CA GLN A 84 16.95 -4.33 10.92
C GLN A 84 16.46 -5.11 12.14
N TRP A 85 17.05 -4.79 13.31
CA TRP A 85 16.59 -5.31 14.58
C TRP A 85 15.26 -4.68 14.96
N VAL A 86 14.37 -5.51 15.49
CA VAL A 86 13.07 -5.11 16.03
C VAL A 86 12.98 -5.58 17.45
N GLU A 87 12.57 -4.71 18.35
CA GLU A 87 12.25 -5.03 19.75
C GLU A 87 10.76 -5.32 19.88
N HIS A 88 10.44 -6.45 20.47
CA HIS A 88 9.09 -6.80 20.89
C HIS A 88 9.01 -6.80 22.42
N SER A 89 7.97 -6.22 22.97
CA SER A 89 7.70 -6.24 24.39
C SER A 89 6.41 -7.00 24.68
N LYS A 90 6.46 -7.88 25.68
CA LYS A 90 5.29 -8.56 26.22
C LYS A 90 5.20 -8.26 27.72
N THR A 91 4.10 -7.63 28.12
CA THR A 91 3.83 -7.29 29.51
C THR A 91 2.78 -8.25 30.08
N GLU A 92 3.10 -8.89 31.17
CA GLU A 92 2.20 -9.75 31.94
C GLU A 92 2.01 -9.17 33.34
N THR A 93 0.76 -9.04 33.75
CA THR A 93 0.40 -8.62 35.11
C THR A 93 -0.23 -9.79 35.84
N LYS A 94 0.28 -10.11 37.04
CA LYS A 94 -0.25 -11.17 37.90
C LYS A 94 -0.66 -10.56 39.25
N ASP A 95 -1.81 -10.95 39.73
CA ASP A 95 -2.26 -10.59 41.05
C ASP A 95 -1.49 -11.39 42.10
N LYS A 96 -1.00 -10.71 43.16
CA LYS A 96 -0.32 -11.34 44.29
C LYS A 96 -1.30 -11.73 45.34
N PHE A 97 -1.03 -12.87 46.02
CA PHE A 97 -1.77 -13.29 47.16
C PHE A 97 -1.56 -12.28 48.32
N GLY A 98 -2.64 -11.67 48.79
CA GLY A 98 -2.58 -10.61 49.81
C GLY A 98 -2.79 -9.19 49.31
N GLY A 99 -3.09 -9.02 48.01
CA GLY A 99 -3.34 -7.73 47.35
C GLY A 99 -2.08 -7.13 46.76
N GLY A 100 -2.25 -6.52 45.61
CA GLY A 100 -1.18 -5.95 44.81
C GLY A 100 -0.98 -6.70 43.51
N GLN A 101 -0.35 -6.04 42.52
CA GLN A 101 -0.07 -6.60 41.21
C GLN A 101 1.44 -6.61 40.96
N GLU A 102 1.90 -7.65 40.29
CA GLU A 102 3.25 -7.74 39.75
C GLU A 102 3.18 -7.68 38.22
N THR A 103 3.86 -6.69 37.66
CA THR A 103 3.95 -6.52 36.22
C THR A 103 5.36 -6.87 35.77
N THR A 104 5.46 -7.85 34.87
CA THR A 104 6.73 -8.26 34.26
C THR A 104 6.67 -7.95 32.78
N THR A 105 7.66 -7.21 32.29
CA THR A 105 7.82 -6.96 30.85
C THR A 105 9.02 -7.75 30.34
N THR A 106 8.79 -8.58 29.34
CA THR A 106 9.82 -9.37 28.65
C THR A 106 10.07 -8.75 27.29
N TYR A 107 11.34 -8.58 26.94
CA TYR A 107 11.77 -8.06 25.65
C TYR A 107 12.40 -9.16 24.82
N THR A 108 12.04 -9.22 23.54
CA THR A 108 12.63 -10.14 22.56
C THR A 108 13.06 -9.38 21.32
N TYR A 109 14.10 -9.87 20.66
CA TYR A 109 14.74 -9.18 19.54
C TYR A 109 14.87 -10.13 18.36
N GLU A 110 14.48 -9.64 17.17
CA GLU A 110 14.67 -10.36 15.92
C GLU A 110 15.12 -9.40 14.82
N ARG A 111 15.70 -9.94 13.75
CA ARG A 111 15.95 -9.19 12.52
C ARG A 111 14.91 -9.53 11.49
N LYS A 112 14.27 -8.50 10.93
CA LYS A 112 13.32 -8.65 9.84
C LYS A 112 13.26 -7.42 8.96
N TRP A 113 12.65 -7.57 7.79
CA TRP A 113 12.30 -6.45 6.92
C TRP A 113 11.16 -5.65 7.52
N THR A 114 11.26 -4.33 7.44
CA THR A 114 10.25 -3.38 7.93
C THR A 114 10.19 -2.17 7.01
N ASP A 115 9.02 -1.61 6.84
CA ASP A 115 8.78 -0.46 5.96
C ASP A 115 9.34 0.85 6.52
N ASN A 116 9.64 0.91 7.82
CA ASN A 116 10.12 2.12 8.47
C ASN A 116 11.42 1.87 9.24
N PRO A 117 12.32 2.85 9.27
CA PRO A 117 13.52 2.78 10.10
C PRO A 117 13.17 2.77 11.58
N ILE A 118 13.85 1.95 12.35
CA ILE A 118 13.67 1.81 13.79
C ILE A 118 14.89 2.36 14.51
N ASP A 119 14.69 3.34 15.38
CA ASP A 119 15.73 3.89 16.26
C ASP A 119 16.07 2.88 17.35
N SER A 120 17.14 2.13 17.14
CA SER A 120 17.60 1.11 18.07
C SER A 120 18.32 1.67 19.31
N ASP A 121 18.63 2.96 19.39
CA ASP A 121 19.19 3.57 20.59
C ASP A 121 18.20 3.53 21.75
N LYS A 122 16.93 3.45 21.44
CA LYS A 122 15.83 3.35 22.41
C LYS A 122 15.51 1.94 22.88
N PHE A 123 16.19 0.90 22.37
CA PHE A 123 15.96 -0.47 22.79
C PHE A 123 16.28 -0.68 24.26
N ASN A 124 15.52 -1.54 24.90
CA ASN A 124 15.66 -1.81 26.35
C ASN A 124 16.99 -2.51 26.65
N ASP A 125 17.33 -3.55 25.90
CA ASP A 125 18.58 -4.29 26.09
C ASP A 125 19.76 -3.54 25.44
N PRO A 126 20.79 -3.15 26.24
CA PRO A 126 21.97 -2.46 25.74
C PRO A 126 22.72 -3.22 24.63
N LYS A 127 22.61 -4.55 24.58
CA LYS A 127 23.24 -5.38 23.53
C LYS A 127 22.77 -5.03 22.15
N TYR A 128 21.54 -4.57 22.01
CA TYR A 128 20.89 -4.26 20.71
C TYR A 128 20.82 -2.76 20.42
N ARG A 129 21.22 -1.90 21.37
CA ARG A 129 21.25 -0.44 21.17
C ARG A 129 22.25 -0.06 20.08
N GLY A 130 21.89 0.90 19.24
CA GLY A 130 22.73 1.42 18.16
C GLY A 130 23.08 0.39 17.08
N LYS A 131 22.35 -0.71 16.97
CA LYS A 131 22.63 -1.77 15.99
C LYS A 131 21.97 -1.55 14.64
N ASN A 132 20.96 -0.70 14.59
CA ASN A 132 20.34 -0.31 13.32
C ASN A 132 21.08 0.89 12.76
N THR A 133 21.56 0.75 11.54
CA THR A 133 22.14 1.85 10.76
C THR A 133 21.24 2.03 9.54
N VAL A 134 20.65 3.19 9.41
CA VAL A 134 19.71 3.50 8.35
C VAL A 134 20.36 4.46 7.36
N ASN A 135 20.20 4.20 6.06
CA ASN A 135 20.53 5.15 5.02
C ASN A 135 19.29 6.00 4.72
N GLU A 136 19.18 7.15 5.38
CA GLU A 136 18.06 8.07 5.22
C GLU A 136 18.01 8.77 3.85
N GLN A 137 19.01 8.55 3.00
CA GLN A 137 19.06 9.12 1.64
C GLN A 137 18.21 8.36 0.63
N ILE A 138 17.74 7.17 0.99
CA ILE A 138 16.88 6.35 0.12
C ILE A 138 15.44 6.55 0.59
N GLU A 139 14.65 7.19 -0.26
CA GLU A 139 13.23 7.44 -0.01
C GLU A 139 12.36 6.62 -0.95
N GLU A 140 11.15 6.30 -0.50
CA GLU A 140 10.10 5.77 -1.35
C GLU A 140 9.76 6.76 -2.46
N ALA A 141 9.41 6.27 -3.63
CA ALA A 141 8.98 7.09 -4.74
C ALA A 141 7.86 6.40 -5.51
N SER A 142 6.91 7.18 -5.98
CA SER A 142 5.84 6.71 -6.87
C SER A 142 5.65 7.70 -8.01
N GLN A 143 5.66 7.19 -9.23
CA GLN A 143 5.43 7.97 -10.44
C GLN A 143 4.28 7.37 -11.21
N LEU A 144 3.46 8.22 -11.82
CA LEU A 144 2.33 7.84 -12.67
C LEU A 144 2.48 8.48 -14.04
N ALA A 145 2.20 7.73 -15.08
CA ALA A 145 2.07 8.27 -16.42
C ALA A 145 0.88 9.26 -16.49
N THR A 146 1.04 10.30 -17.27
CA THR A 146 0.05 11.36 -17.44
C THR A 146 -0.81 11.16 -18.69
N ASP A 147 -0.29 10.46 -19.69
CA ASP A 147 -1.01 10.10 -20.93
C ASP A 147 -1.25 8.59 -21.00
N VAL A 148 -2.34 8.18 -20.36
CA VAL A 148 -2.77 6.78 -20.34
C VAL A 148 -4.03 6.64 -21.17
N LYS A 149 -3.95 5.77 -22.19
CA LYS A 149 -5.06 5.48 -23.10
C LYS A 149 -5.82 4.23 -22.67
N PHE A 150 -7.13 4.30 -22.81
CA PHE A 150 -8.06 3.20 -22.60
C PHE A 150 -8.96 3.14 -23.85
N GLY A 151 -8.47 2.51 -24.89
CA GLY A 151 -9.05 2.60 -26.22
C GLY A 151 -9.01 4.04 -26.76
N ALA A 152 -10.16 4.60 -27.12
CA ALA A 152 -10.29 5.99 -27.58
C ALA A 152 -10.28 7.04 -26.44
N PHE A 153 -10.29 6.59 -25.17
CA PHE A 153 -10.37 7.48 -24.03
C PHE A 153 -9.00 7.72 -23.42
N THR A 154 -8.78 8.91 -22.87
CA THR A 154 -7.64 9.19 -21.99
C THR A 154 -8.10 9.09 -20.54
N LEU A 155 -7.41 8.28 -19.73
CA LEU A 155 -7.76 8.13 -18.33
C LEU A 155 -7.35 9.37 -17.52
N PRO A 156 -8.24 9.90 -16.71
CA PRO A 156 -7.89 10.96 -15.78
C PRO A 156 -6.99 10.43 -14.64
N PRO A 157 -6.17 11.29 -14.02
CA PRO A 157 -5.17 10.87 -13.01
C PRO A 157 -5.75 10.04 -11.86
N PHE A 158 -6.98 10.33 -11.44
CA PHE A 158 -7.61 9.59 -10.35
C PHE A 158 -7.92 8.12 -10.71
N LEU A 159 -8.16 7.81 -11.98
CA LEU A 159 -8.32 6.43 -12.47
C LEU A 159 -6.96 5.76 -12.67
N VAL A 160 -5.98 6.49 -13.21
CA VAL A 160 -4.61 5.99 -13.36
C VAL A 160 -4.03 5.56 -12.01
N SER A 161 -4.27 6.33 -10.95
CA SER A 161 -3.80 6.01 -9.60
C SER A 161 -4.43 4.74 -8.99
N GLN A 162 -5.55 4.26 -9.54
CA GLN A 162 -6.19 3.01 -9.11
C GLN A 162 -5.62 1.77 -9.81
N ILE A 163 -4.82 1.96 -10.85
CA ILE A 163 -4.18 0.84 -11.55
C ILE A 163 -3.05 0.32 -10.67
N PRO A 164 -3.11 -0.95 -10.24
CA PRO A 164 -2.05 -1.53 -9.44
C PRO A 164 -0.78 -1.72 -10.27
N GLY A 165 0.38 -1.53 -9.64
CA GLY A 165 1.67 -1.91 -10.21
C GLY A 165 2.21 -3.09 -9.40
N ASP A 166 2.30 -4.25 -10.02
CA ASP A 166 2.66 -5.50 -9.36
C ASP A 166 3.75 -6.30 -10.08
N THR A 167 4.23 -5.79 -11.21
CA THR A 167 5.31 -6.44 -11.97
C THR A 167 6.66 -5.90 -11.52
N PRO A 168 7.51 -6.72 -10.88
CA PRO A 168 8.85 -6.31 -10.49
C PRO A 168 9.70 -5.91 -11.70
N VAL A 169 10.43 -4.80 -11.57
CA VAL A 169 11.40 -4.35 -12.58
C VAL A 169 12.79 -4.84 -12.17
N GLU A 170 13.52 -5.43 -13.11
CA GLU A 170 14.90 -5.82 -12.87
C GLU A 170 15.78 -4.57 -12.74
N VAL A 171 16.50 -4.47 -11.61
CA VAL A 171 17.37 -3.34 -11.32
C VAL A 171 18.74 -3.60 -11.94
N PRO A 172 19.21 -2.78 -12.88
CA PRO A 172 20.53 -2.90 -13.47
C PRO A 172 21.60 -2.42 -12.47
N VAL A 173 22.17 -3.34 -11.69
CA VAL A 173 23.21 -3.00 -10.73
C VAL A 173 24.49 -2.63 -11.43
N LYS A 174 24.85 -1.36 -11.40
CA LYS A 174 26.09 -0.83 -11.96
C LYS A 174 27.26 -0.81 -10.98
N ASP A 175 26.98 -0.68 -9.67
CA ASP A 175 27.97 -0.61 -8.62
C ASP A 175 27.53 -1.43 -7.41
N THR A 176 28.16 -2.59 -7.23
CA THR A 176 27.90 -3.48 -6.09
C THR A 176 28.61 -3.05 -4.82
N THR A 177 29.42 -2.01 -4.84
CA THR A 177 30.14 -1.53 -3.65
C THR A 177 29.22 -0.82 -2.67
N ALA A 178 28.16 -0.21 -3.16
CA ALA A 178 27.13 0.46 -2.36
C ALA A 178 26.09 -0.51 -1.80
N TYR A 179 25.94 -1.70 -2.42
CA TYR A 179 24.88 -2.65 -2.09
C TYR A 179 25.48 -3.99 -1.67
N LYS A 180 25.02 -4.53 -0.57
CA LYS A 180 25.51 -5.83 -0.06
C LYS A 180 24.78 -7.04 -0.61
N HIS A 181 23.59 -6.84 -1.11
CA HIS A 181 22.74 -7.92 -1.62
C HIS A 181 21.87 -7.38 -2.74
N VAL A 182 21.88 -8.08 -3.84
CA VAL A 182 21.10 -7.74 -5.02
C VAL A 182 20.45 -9.00 -5.54
N THR A 183 19.12 -9.00 -5.67
CA THR A 183 18.35 -10.09 -6.27
C THR A 183 17.30 -9.50 -7.19
N GLY A 184 17.48 -9.69 -8.50
CA GLY A 184 16.48 -9.29 -9.48
C GLY A 184 16.06 -7.82 -9.35
N ASN A 185 14.97 -7.60 -8.65
CA ASN A 185 14.34 -6.28 -8.44
C ASN A 185 14.62 -5.66 -7.06
N THR A 186 15.51 -6.27 -6.25
CA THR A 186 15.85 -5.80 -4.90
C THR A 186 17.35 -5.55 -4.77
N ILE A 187 17.74 -4.43 -4.19
CA ILE A 187 19.12 -4.01 -3.93
C ILE A 187 19.37 -3.65 -2.46
#